data_b0d4836250b9036f66712c230adc3254
#
_entry.id   b0d4836250b9036f66712c230adc3254
#
_cell.length_a   1.000
_cell.length_b   1.000
_cell.length_c   1.000
_cell.angle_alpha   90.00
_cell.angle_beta   90.00
_cell.angle_gamma   90.00
#
_symmetry.space_group_name_H-M   'P 1'
#
loop_
_entity.id
_entity.type
_entity.pdbx_description
1 polymer ?
#
loop_
_entity_poly.entity_id
_entity_poly.type
_entity_poly.pdbx_seq_one_letter_code
_entity_poly.pdbx_strand_id
1 'polypeptide(L)'
;IPAEKRNKLVVARITGGKISSEGGRLSGNRIETRIGRLGTFALALDEEAPEVIPAFRDKGTLSGDKITYRIKDELSGVRWYQLTIDDKWVLLEADPKSSTYFCRLDRSHVERNKTAHRAVLRAVDGAGNITVRHNTFVW
;
A
#
# COMPACT_ATOMS: atom_id res chain seq x y z
N ILE A 1 -6.95 25.88 3.98
CA ILE A 1 -6.52 24.68 3.23
C ILE A 1 -7.25 24.66 1.90
N PRO A 2 -6.51 24.53 0.78
CA PRO A 2 -7.10 24.43 -0.55
C PRO A 2 -8.12 23.28 -0.63
N ALA A 3 -9.19 23.48 -1.39
CA ALA A 3 -10.29 22.51 -1.46
C ALA A 3 -9.81 21.13 -1.96
N GLU A 4 -8.87 21.11 -2.90
CA GLU A 4 -8.30 19.90 -3.46
C GLU A 4 -7.45 19.08 -2.47
N LYS A 5 -7.02 19.69 -1.37
CA LYS A 5 -6.22 19.02 -0.32
C LYS A 5 -7.04 18.58 0.88
N ARG A 6 -8.32 18.90 0.92
CA ARG A 6 -9.16 18.56 2.08
C ARG A 6 -9.30 17.06 2.32
N ASN A 7 -9.34 16.27 1.25
CA ASN A 7 -9.39 14.82 1.32
C ASN A 7 -8.08 14.17 1.79
N LYS A 8 -7.00 14.96 1.86
CA LYS A 8 -5.68 14.53 2.36
C LYS A 8 -5.48 14.80 3.85
N LEU A 9 -6.44 15.46 4.48
CA LEU A 9 -6.40 15.73 5.91
C LEU A 9 -6.56 14.44 6.71
N VAL A 10 -5.68 14.27 7.68
CA VAL A 10 -5.74 13.20 8.68
C VAL A 10 -5.53 13.78 10.06
N VAL A 11 -6.14 13.14 11.07
CA VAL A 11 -5.78 13.41 12.46
C VAL A 11 -4.53 12.59 12.76
N ALA A 12 -3.47 13.26 13.14
CA ALA A 12 -2.19 12.63 13.44
C ALA A 12 -1.93 12.62 14.93
N ARG A 13 -1.45 11.51 15.45
CA ARG A 13 -0.94 11.38 16.81
C ARG A 13 0.58 11.54 16.81
N ILE A 14 1.08 12.34 17.72
CA ILE A 14 2.51 12.61 17.87
C ILE A 14 2.99 11.87 19.12
N THR A 15 3.93 10.94 18.95
CA THR A 15 4.51 10.16 20.03
C THR A 15 6.01 10.03 19.82
N GLY A 16 6.81 10.58 20.76
CA GLY A 16 8.28 10.44 20.70
C GLY A 16 8.91 10.90 19.40
N GLY A 17 8.42 11.98 18.79
CA GLY A 17 8.90 12.49 17.51
C GLY A 17 8.37 11.73 16.28
N LYS A 18 7.55 10.70 16.49
CA LYS A 18 6.87 9.98 15.41
C LYS A 18 5.46 10.51 15.22
N ILE A 19 5.05 10.56 13.96
CA ILE A 19 3.70 10.97 13.57
C ILE A 19 3.01 9.75 12.96
N SER A 20 1.83 9.41 13.46
CA SER A 20 0.99 8.35 12.93
C SER A 20 -0.42 8.85 12.70
N SER A 21 -1.08 8.37 11.65
CA SER A 21 -2.46 8.74 11.38
C SER A 21 -3.42 8.00 12.30
N GLU A 22 -4.41 8.74 12.82
CA GLU A 22 -5.61 8.20 13.46
C GLU A 22 -6.80 8.23 12.49
N GLY A 23 -6.56 8.44 11.20
CA GLY A 23 -7.58 8.58 10.18
C GLY A 23 -8.29 9.92 10.23
N GLY A 24 -9.56 9.91 9.92
CA GLY A 24 -10.41 11.07 10.00
C GLY A 24 -11.45 11.08 8.89
N ARG A 25 -12.65 11.50 9.24
CA ARG A 25 -13.73 11.73 8.30
C ARG A 25 -14.03 13.22 8.23
N LEU A 26 -13.84 13.80 7.07
CA LEU A 26 -14.18 15.19 6.85
C LEU A 26 -15.70 15.35 6.66
N SER A 27 -16.29 16.27 7.42
CA SER A 27 -17.69 16.65 7.30
C SER A 27 -17.80 18.17 7.38
N GLY A 28 -18.04 18.82 6.24
CA GLY A 28 -18.01 20.28 6.13
C GLY A 28 -16.64 20.84 6.53
N ASN A 29 -16.62 21.65 7.60
CA ASN A 29 -15.39 22.22 8.13
C ASN A 29 -14.83 21.47 9.36
N ARG A 30 -15.32 20.26 9.61
CA ARG A 30 -14.88 19.44 10.74
C ARG A 30 -14.26 18.15 10.25
N ILE A 31 -13.25 17.69 10.95
CA ILE A 31 -12.71 16.36 10.81
C ILE A 31 -12.97 15.58 12.10
N GLU A 32 -13.51 14.38 11.99
CA GLU A 32 -13.85 13.51 13.09
C GLU A 32 -13.11 12.19 12.99
N THR A 33 -12.61 11.69 14.11
CA THR A 33 -12.00 10.36 14.20
C THR A 33 -12.26 9.75 15.58
N ARG A 34 -12.10 8.43 15.66
CA ARG A 34 -12.10 7.71 16.93
C ARG A 34 -10.67 7.42 17.33
N ILE A 35 -10.32 7.77 18.55
CA ILE A 35 -9.00 7.51 19.12
C ILE A 35 -9.11 6.44 20.19
N GLY A 36 -8.21 5.45 20.14
CA GLY A 36 -8.14 4.40 21.15
C GLY A 36 -7.17 4.67 22.30
N ARG A 37 -6.41 5.78 22.22
CA ARG A 37 -5.44 6.18 23.24
C ARG A 37 -5.44 7.69 23.40
N LEU A 38 -5.14 8.14 24.62
CA LEU A 38 -4.86 9.54 24.88
C LEU A 38 -3.47 9.89 24.34
N GLY A 39 -3.28 11.16 23.99
CA GLY A 39 -2.00 11.63 23.46
C GLY A 39 -2.12 13.05 22.89
N THR A 40 -1.07 13.45 22.19
CA THR A 40 -1.04 14.71 21.45
C THR A 40 -1.48 14.49 20.04
N PHE A 41 -2.44 15.26 19.56
CA PHE A 41 -3.02 15.15 18.24
C PHE A 41 -2.88 16.48 17.49
N ALA A 42 -2.71 16.39 16.18
CA ALA A 42 -2.68 17.53 15.26
C ALA A 42 -3.35 17.15 13.94
N LEU A 43 -3.66 18.16 13.15
CA LEU A 43 -4.06 17.95 11.76
C LEU A 43 -2.78 17.86 10.91
N ALA A 44 -2.75 16.89 10.01
CA ALA A 44 -1.68 16.73 9.03
C ALA A 44 -2.27 16.53 7.64
N LEU A 45 -1.47 16.85 6.62
CA LEU A 45 -1.78 16.54 5.23
C LEU A 45 -0.93 15.35 4.81
N ASP A 46 -1.58 14.30 4.34
CA ASP A 46 -0.89 13.15 3.75
C ASP A 46 -0.96 13.28 2.22
N GLU A 47 0.12 13.73 1.65
CA GLU A 47 0.26 13.91 0.21
C GLU A 47 1.22 12.90 -0.42
N GLU A 48 1.79 12.02 0.38
CA GLU A 48 2.73 10.99 -0.08
C GLU A 48 1.98 9.69 -0.36
N ALA A 49 2.19 9.15 -1.56
CA ALA A 49 1.64 7.85 -1.93
C ALA A 49 2.40 6.71 -1.25
N PRO A 50 1.78 5.53 -1.08
CA PRO A 50 2.45 4.36 -0.56
C PRO A 50 3.72 4.02 -1.32
N GLU A 51 4.75 3.60 -0.62
CA GLU A 51 5.97 3.08 -1.22
C GLU A 51 5.79 1.60 -1.51
N VAL A 52 5.98 1.21 -2.78
CA VAL A 52 5.87 -0.18 -3.24
C VAL A 52 7.24 -0.65 -3.73
N ILE A 53 7.80 -1.63 -3.03
CA ILE A 53 9.14 -2.15 -3.33
C ILE A 53 9.01 -3.64 -3.63
N PRO A 54 9.28 -4.08 -4.88
CA PRO A 54 9.36 -5.50 -5.18
C PRO A 54 10.60 -6.11 -4.52
N ALA A 55 10.43 -7.29 -3.91
CA ALA A 55 11.52 -8.08 -3.34
C ALA A 55 12.05 -9.11 -4.34
N PHE A 56 11.78 -8.94 -5.60
CA PHE A 56 12.30 -9.71 -6.72
C PHE A 56 12.90 -8.77 -7.76
N ARG A 57 13.79 -9.30 -8.56
CA ARG A 57 14.46 -8.51 -9.60
C ARG A 57 13.52 -8.29 -10.78
N ASP A 58 13.31 -7.01 -11.12
CA ASP A 58 12.56 -6.65 -12.32
C ASP A 58 13.26 -7.23 -13.58
N LYS A 59 12.47 -7.81 -14.47
CA LYS A 59 12.94 -8.54 -15.66
C LYS A 59 13.83 -9.76 -15.36
N GLY A 60 13.88 -10.18 -14.10
CA GLY A 60 14.65 -11.35 -13.68
C GLY A 60 13.85 -12.64 -13.71
N THR A 61 14.55 -13.75 -13.54
CA THR A 61 13.95 -15.08 -13.42
C THR A 61 13.74 -15.41 -11.96
N LEU A 62 12.53 -15.88 -11.62
CA LEU A 62 12.22 -16.34 -10.27
C LEU A 62 12.80 -17.73 -10.04
N SER A 63 13.36 -17.92 -8.84
CA SER A 63 13.84 -19.24 -8.39
C SER A 63 12.79 -20.02 -7.59
N GLY A 64 11.77 -19.35 -7.06
CA GLY A 64 10.72 -19.95 -6.22
C GLY A 64 9.32 -19.77 -6.79
N ASP A 65 8.33 -20.02 -5.97
CA ASP A 65 6.91 -20.02 -6.34
C ASP A 65 6.16 -18.78 -5.85
N LYS A 66 6.87 -17.77 -5.34
CA LYS A 66 6.29 -16.55 -4.81
C LYS A 66 6.91 -15.30 -5.39
N ILE A 67 6.10 -14.27 -5.57
CA ILE A 67 6.59 -12.89 -5.69
C ILE A 67 6.18 -12.13 -4.45
N THR A 68 7.08 -11.31 -3.94
CA THR A 68 6.93 -10.60 -2.68
C THR A 68 7.16 -9.11 -2.89
N TYR A 69 6.35 -8.31 -2.23
CA TYR A 69 6.48 -6.85 -2.19
C TYR A 69 6.55 -6.36 -0.76
N ARG A 70 7.19 -5.23 -0.56
CA ARG A 70 7.00 -4.40 0.62
C ARG A 70 6.13 -3.22 0.25
N ILE A 71 5.08 -2.98 1.02
CA ILE A 71 4.21 -1.82 0.83
C ILE A 71 4.21 -1.06 2.15
N LYS A 72 4.63 0.20 2.09
CA LYS A 72 4.73 1.07 3.26
C LYS A 72 4.03 2.38 3.02
N ASP A 73 3.36 2.85 4.04
CA ASP A 73 2.85 4.20 4.14
C ASP A 73 3.04 4.69 5.57
N GLU A 74 3.78 5.78 5.73
CA GLU A 74 4.23 6.23 7.05
C GLU A 74 3.17 7.04 7.80
N LEU A 75 2.20 7.63 7.12
CA LEU A 75 1.23 8.51 7.75
C LEU A 75 -0.17 7.90 7.78
N SER A 76 -0.85 7.78 6.66
CA SER A 76 -2.25 7.32 6.66
C SER A 76 -2.43 5.80 6.56
N GLY A 77 -1.34 5.07 6.34
CA GLY A 77 -1.33 3.62 6.23
C GLY A 77 -1.88 3.11 4.91
N VAL A 78 -1.61 1.85 4.61
CA VAL A 78 -2.09 1.19 3.40
C VAL A 78 -3.55 0.80 3.60
N ARG A 79 -4.45 1.41 2.84
CA ARG A 79 -5.89 1.16 2.92
C ARG A 79 -6.36 0.05 1.99
N TRP A 80 -5.79 -0.02 0.80
CA TRP A 80 -6.19 -0.95 -0.23
C TRP A 80 -5.03 -1.28 -1.15
N TYR A 81 -4.98 -2.50 -1.62
CA TYR A 81 -3.98 -2.95 -2.58
C TYR A 81 -4.56 -4.01 -3.51
N GLN A 82 -4.02 -4.11 -4.71
CA GLN A 82 -4.40 -5.09 -5.71
C GLN A 82 -3.21 -5.46 -6.56
N LEU A 83 -3.02 -6.74 -6.79
CA LEU A 83 -2.04 -7.27 -7.73
C LEU A 83 -2.76 -7.93 -8.90
N THR A 84 -2.34 -7.58 -10.11
CA THR A 84 -2.71 -8.32 -11.32
C THR A 84 -1.45 -8.89 -11.95
N ILE A 85 -1.56 -10.08 -12.52
CA ILE A 85 -0.50 -10.68 -13.31
C ILE A 85 -1.10 -11.06 -14.66
N ASP A 86 -0.49 -10.58 -15.74
CA ASP A 86 -1.00 -10.72 -17.10
C ASP A 86 -2.47 -10.26 -17.23
N ASP A 87 -2.75 -9.10 -16.63
CA ASP A 87 -4.06 -8.43 -16.60
C ASP A 87 -5.17 -9.17 -15.82
N LYS A 88 -4.82 -10.21 -15.07
CA LYS A 88 -5.78 -10.96 -14.24
C LYS A 88 -5.45 -10.82 -12.75
N TRP A 89 -6.48 -10.63 -11.94
CA TRP A 89 -6.34 -10.55 -10.50
C TRP A 89 -5.72 -11.81 -9.91
N VAL A 90 -4.83 -11.63 -8.95
CA VAL A 90 -4.25 -12.69 -8.12
C VAL A 90 -4.38 -12.33 -6.64
N LEU A 91 -4.41 -13.35 -5.80
CA LEU A 91 -4.42 -13.13 -4.35
C LEU A 91 -3.07 -12.66 -3.87
N LEU A 92 -3.06 -11.50 -3.22
CA LEU A 92 -1.90 -10.97 -2.52
C LEU A 92 -2.15 -11.09 -1.02
N GLU A 93 -1.39 -11.97 -0.36
CA GLU A 93 -1.50 -12.23 1.07
C GLU A 93 -0.60 -11.26 1.84
N ALA A 94 -1.10 -10.75 2.96
CA ALA A 94 -0.35 -9.85 3.82
C ALA A 94 0.17 -10.60 5.04
N ASP A 95 1.42 -10.32 5.42
CA ASP A 95 1.94 -10.68 6.74
C ASP A 95 1.63 -9.52 7.71
N PRO A 96 0.76 -9.73 8.71
CA PRO A 96 0.36 -8.66 9.62
C PRO A 96 1.50 -8.16 10.54
N LYS A 97 2.60 -8.90 10.64
CA LYS A 97 3.76 -8.56 11.48
C LYS A 97 4.83 -7.76 10.75
N SER A 98 4.75 -7.70 9.44
CA SER A 98 5.70 -6.98 8.60
C SER A 98 4.96 -6.27 7.48
N SER A 99 5.65 -5.34 6.80
CA SER A 99 5.09 -4.67 5.62
C SER A 99 5.24 -5.53 4.36
N THR A 100 5.15 -6.85 4.50
CA THR A 100 5.39 -7.83 3.44
C THR A 100 4.09 -8.37 2.89
N TYR A 101 4.00 -8.41 1.57
CA TYR A 101 2.84 -8.89 0.82
C TYR A 101 3.35 -9.87 -0.24
N PHE A 102 2.70 -11.01 -0.38
CA PHE A 102 3.18 -12.03 -1.30
C PHE A 102 2.03 -12.71 -2.07
N CYS A 103 2.35 -13.11 -3.29
CA CYS A 103 1.48 -13.92 -4.13
C CYS A 103 2.14 -15.28 -4.35
N ARG A 104 1.40 -16.34 -4.06
CA ARG A 104 1.81 -17.72 -4.37
C ARG A 104 1.42 -18.04 -5.81
N LEU A 105 2.39 -18.05 -6.70
CA LEU A 105 2.16 -18.26 -8.13
C LEU A 105 1.66 -19.68 -8.43
N ASP A 106 2.11 -20.66 -7.68
CA ASP A 106 1.67 -22.06 -7.77
C ASP A 106 0.20 -22.29 -7.45
N ARG A 107 -0.43 -21.31 -6.78
CA ARG A 107 -1.85 -21.30 -6.44
C ARG A 107 -2.67 -20.28 -7.24
N SER A 108 -2.07 -19.72 -8.28
CA SER A 108 -2.68 -18.71 -9.15
C SER A 108 -2.94 -19.27 -10.55
N HIS A 109 -3.47 -18.42 -11.43
CA HIS A 109 -3.62 -18.73 -12.86
C HIS A 109 -2.30 -18.66 -13.63
N VAL A 110 -1.23 -18.17 -13.01
CA VAL A 110 0.06 -17.98 -13.69
C VAL A 110 0.71 -19.32 -13.96
N GLU A 111 1.09 -19.56 -15.20
CA GLU A 111 1.73 -20.79 -15.63
C GLU A 111 3.25 -20.67 -15.55
N ARG A 112 3.89 -21.71 -15.03
CA ARG A 112 5.35 -21.82 -15.04
C ARG A 112 5.85 -22.31 -16.40
N ASN A 113 6.01 -21.40 -17.32
CA ASN A 113 6.32 -21.69 -18.72
C ASN A 113 7.63 -21.04 -19.20
N LYS A 114 8.43 -20.50 -18.28
CA LYS A 114 9.70 -19.82 -18.58
C LYS A 114 9.54 -18.61 -19.51
N THR A 115 8.37 -17.99 -19.51
CA THR A 115 8.10 -16.74 -20.24
C THR A 115 7.98 -15.58 -19.29
N ALA A 116 8.03 -14.37 -19.84
CA ALA A 116 7.84 -13.14 -19.07
C ALA A 116 6.36 -12.94 -18.70
N HIS A 117 6.13 -12.62 -17.44
CA HIS A 117 4.84 -12.25 -16.91
C HIS A 117 4.88 -10.79 -16.44
N ARG A 118 3.76 -10.09 -16.58
CA ARG A 118 3.63 -8.69 -16.18
C ARG A 118 2.84 -8.57 -14.89
N ALA A 119 3.49 -8.08 -13.85
CA ALA A 119 2.88 -7.78 -12.57
C ALA A 119 2.58 -6.28 -12.46
N VAL A 120 1.36 -5.93 -12.06
CA VAL A 120 0.96 -4.56 -11.77
C VAL A 120 0.36 -4.51 -10.38
N LEU A 121 1.04 -3.82 -9.48
CA LEU A 121 0.55 -3.62 -8.12
C LEU A 121 0.05 -2.18 -7.97
N ARG A 122 -1.18 -2.05 -7.47
CA ARG A 122 -1.79 -0.79 -7.07
C ARG A 122 -1.96 -0.76 -5.57
N ALA A 123 -1.55 0.33 -4.94
CA ALA A 123 -1.74 0.55 -3.52
C ALA A 123 -2.31 1.94 -3.28
N VAL A 124 -3.22 2.04 -2.33
CA VAL A 124 -3.89 3.28 -1.95
C VAL A 124 -3.77 3.44 -0.44
N ASP A 125 -3.36 4.62 0.00
CA ASP A 125 -3.31 4.96 1.41
C ASP A 125 -4.64 5.46 1.97
N GLY A 126 -4.69 5.75 3.26
CA GLY A 126 -5.89 6.26 3.93
C GLY A 126 -6.30 7.67 3.50
N ALA A 127 -5.42 8.42 2.85
CA ALA A 127 -5.69 9.76 2.31
C ALA A 127 -5.99 9.74 0.80
N GLY A 128 -6.10 8.54 0.19
CA GLY A 128 -6.43 8.36 -1.21
C GLY A 128 -5.27 8.62 -2.18
N ASN A 129 -4.03 8.64 -1.72
CA ASN A 129 -2.87 8.67 -2.59
C ASN A 129 -2.63 7.30 -3.19
N ILE A 130 -2.28 7.25 -4.46
CA ILE A 130 -2.21 6.00 -5.24
C ILE A 130 -0.78 5.81 -5.77
N THR A 131 -0.28 4.59 -5.62
CA THR A 131 0.93 4.12 -6.30
C THR A 131 0.57 2.97 -7.23
N VAL A 132 1.10 3.01 -8.45
CA VAL A 132 1.01 1.93 -9.41
C VAL A 132 2.43 1.50 -9.78
N ARG A 133 2.75 0.22 -9.56
CA ARG A 133 4.07 -0.33 -9.85
C ARG A 133 3.97 -1.43 -10.90
N HIS A 134 4.72 -1.26 -12.00
CA HIS A 134 4.85 -2.24 -13.07
C HIS A 134 6.18 -2.97 -12.98
N ASN A 135 6.14 -4.29 -12.98
CA ASN A 135 7.32 -5.14 -13.02
C ASN A 135 7.08 -6.33 -13.95
N THR A 136 8.15 -6.89 -14.47
CA THR A 136 8.10 -8.15 -15.21
C THR A 136 9.03 -9.18 -14.56
N PHE A 137 8.67 -10.44 -14.68
CA PHE A 137 9.46 -11.56 -14.19
C PHE A 137 9.28 -12.77 -15.10
N VAL A 138 10.26 -13.63 -15.12
CA VAL A 138 10.21 -14.91 -15.83
C VAL A 138 10.01 -16.03 -14.80
N TRP A 139 9.07 -16.90 -15.06
CA TRP A 139 8.79 -18.05 -14.19
C TRP A 139 8.49 -19.33 -14.96
#